data_54944f60d28da7d6918ee754ce51d29a
#
_entry.id   54944f60d28da7d6918ee754ce51d29a
#
_cell.length_a   1.000
_cell.length_b   1.000
_cell.length_c   1.000
_cell.angle_alpha   90.00
_cell.angle_beta   90.00
_cell.angle_gamma   90.00
#
_symmetry.space_group_name_H-M   'P 1'
#
loop_
_entity.id
_entity.type
_entity.pdbx_description
1 polymer ?
#
loop_
_entity_poly.entity_id
_entity_poly.type
_entity_poly.pdbx_seq_one_letter_code
_entity_poly.pdbx_strand_id
1 'polypeptide(L)'
;METNKEISALFNLIDDPDEEVFGAVSNKIVDYGKNIIPNLEHLWETTPDEAVQTRIELLIHRLHYTDLTEDFRQWGLSGHHDLMLGAMLVGKFQYPDVSTTQVLQEIEKVRRNIWLELNNYLTPLEQINIVTSILYSYYGLKGNEINYKEPNEFLLHKTLEAKRGNQISNGILYLVLSELLDIPVKAVRIPKQFIIAYFKPGYSDENLPNPVHKIEFFIDPASGQVFTHQDVEGYFKRISVPPVGSYFKPQKNKQVIQQLLEEFGKCFTTDKEASKQKELSELARALE
;
A
#
# COMPACT_ATOMS: atom_id res chain seq x y z
N MET A 1 27.35 -27.47 11.98
CA MET A 1 27.45 -27.79 13.41
C MET A 1 27.91 -26.59 14.26
N GLU A 2 28.89 -25.81 13.82
CA GLU A 2 29.34 -24.61 14.54
C GLU A 2 28.26 -23.51 14.57
N THR A 3 27.58 -23.24 13.46
CA THR A 3 26.52 -22.24 13.36
C THR A 3 25.34 -22.48 14.33
N ASN A 4 24.94 -23.74 14.56
CA ASN A 4 23.87 -24.04 15.53
C ASN A 4 24.27 -23.80 17.00
N LYS A 5 25.56 -23.99 17.33
CA LYS A 5 26.07 -23.70 18.68
C LYS A 5 26.18 -22.20 18.92
N GLU A 6 26.55 -21.43 17.90
CA GLU A 6 26.65 -19.99 17.96
C GLU A 6 25.27 -19.35 18.11
N ILE A 7 24.29 -19.80 17.32
CA ILE A 7 22.88 -19.36 17.43
C ILE A 7 22.32 -19.66 18.82
N SER A 8 22.54 -20.87 19.36
CA SER A 8 22.09 -21.21 20.72
C SER A 8 22.74 -20.34 21.79
N ALA A 9 24.02 -19.99 21.61
CA ALA A 9 24.70 -19.08 22.54
C ALA A 9 24.13 -17.66 22.48
N LEU A 10 23.81 -17.16 21.28
CA LEU A 10 23.16 -15.85 21.11
C LEU A 10 21.76 -15.83 21.75
N PHE A 11 21.00 -16.89 21.59
CA PHE A 11 19.66 -16.99 22.18
C PHE A 11 19.69 -16.96 23.72
N ASN A 12 20.70 -17.55 24.35
CA ASN A 12 20.89 -17.48 25.80
C ASN A 12 21.28 -16.09 26.32
N LEU A 13 21.60 -15.15 25.43
CA LEU A 13 21.94 -13.76 25.79
C LEU A 13 20.80 -12.77 25.46
N ILE A 14 19.65 -13.24 24.95
CA ILE A 14 18.48 -12.39 24.69
C ILE A 14 17.86 -11.87 26.02
N ASP A 15 17.97 -12.67 27.08
CA ASP A 15 17.47 -12.33 28.42
C ASP A 15 18.46 -11.49 29.26
N ASP A 16 19.66 -11.20 28.73
CA ASP A 16 20.65 -10.42 29.46
C ASP A 16 20.10 -9.03 29.84
N PRO A 17 20.17 -8.65 31.14
CA PRO A 17 19.67 -7.36 31.59
C PRO A 17 20.45 -6.16 31.07
N ASP A 18 21.66 -6.38 30.54
CA ASP A 18 22.49 -5.31 29.97
C ASP A 18 22.01 -4.99 28.53
N GLU A 19 21.54 -3.76 28.33
CA GLU A 19 21.07 -3.28 27.04
C GLU A 19 22.17 -3.20 25.97
N GLU A 20 23.45 -3.02 26.37
CA GLU A 20 24.57 -3.04 25.43
C GLU A 20 24.81 -4.47 24.90
N VAL A 21 24.73 -5.46 25.81
CA VAL A 21 24.82 -6.88 25.45
C VAL A 21 23.66 -7.26 24.53
N PHE A 22 22.42 -6.93 24.91
CA PHE A 22 21.25 -7.19 24.08
C PHE A 22 21.36 -6.51 22.71
N GLY A 23 21.85 -5.26 22.65
CA GLY A 23 22.09 -4.55 21.39
C GLY A 23 23.08 -5.25 20.47
N ALA A 24 24.20 -5.72 21.02
CA ALA A 24 25.23 -6.47 20.27
C ALA A 24 24.69 -7.81 19.76
N VAL A 25 23.99 -8.55 20.61
CA VAL A 25 23.33 -9.84 20.27
C VAL A 25 22.28 -9.64 19.18
N SER A 26 21.44 -8.62 19.32
CA SER A 26 20.41 -8.25 18.34
C SER A 26 21.00 -7.99 16.96
N ASN A 27 22.08 -7.20 16.89
CA ASN A 27 22.74 -6.90 15.61
C ASN A 27 23.28 -8.20 14.98
N LYS A 28 23.89 -9.05 15.78
CA LYS A 28 24.43 -10.32 15.28
C LYS A 28 23.36 -11.29 14.83
N ILE A 29 22.20 -11.32 15.49
CA ILE A 29 21.02 -12.10 15.05
C ILE A 29 20.46 -11.57 13.73
N VAL A 30 20.38 -10.25 13.57
CA VAL A 30 19.91 -9.62 12.33
C VAL A 30 20.85 -9.95 11.14
N ASP A 31 22.14 -10.06 11.36
CA ASP A 31 23.13 -10.44 10.32
C ASP A 31 22.89 -11.86 9.75
N TYR A 32 22.26 -12.76 10.50
CA TYR A 32 21.83 -14.07 9.97
C TYR A 32 20.67 -13.99 8.98
N GLY A 33 19.97 -12.86 8.93
CA GLY A 33 18.82 -12.64 8.06
C GLY A 33 17.59 -13.45 8.47
N LYS A 34 16.55 -13.43 7.63
CA LYS A 34 15.25 -14.04 7.92
C LYS A 34 15.24 -15.55 8.15
N ASN A 35 16.26 -16.26 7.74
CA ASN A 35 16.34 -17.72 7.93
C ASN A 35 16.35 -18.14 9.41
N ILE A 36 16.65 -17.21 10.34
CA ILE A 36 16.62 -17.47 11.77
C ILE A 36 15.23 -17.29 12.41
N ILE A 37 14.27 -16.69 11.71
CA ILE A 37 12.92 -16.40 12.23
C ILE A 37 12.25 -17.65 12.82
N PRO A 38 12.20 -18.82 12.13
CA PRO A 38 11.57 -20.01 12.69
C PRO A 38 12.20 -20.47 14.01
N ASN A 39 13.49 -20.22 14.20
CA ASN A 39 14.17 -20.54 15.45
C ASN A 39 13.79 -19.56 16.57
N LEU A 40 13.62 -18.27 16.24
CA LEU A 40 13.14 -17.25 17.18
C LEU A 40 11.68 -17.49 17.57
N GLU A 41 10.81 -17.87 16.63
CA GLU A 41 9.42 -18.24 16.90
C GLU A 41 9.34 -19.43 17.85
N HIS A 42 10.13 -20.49 17.60
CA HIS A 42 10.21 -21.63 18.50
C HIS A 42 10.73 -21.24 19.89
N LEU A 43 11.72 -20.35 19.97
CA LEU A 43 12.19 -19.83 21.25
C LEU A 43 11.10 -19.05 21.96
N TRP A 44 10.36 -18.21 21.26
CA TRP A 44 9.24 -17.43 21.79
C TRP A 44 8.15 -18.33 22.39
N GLU A 45 7.75 -19.40 21.66
CA GLU A 45 6.75 -20.39 22.11
C GLU A 45 7.17 -21.12 23.39
N THR A 46 8.48 -21.37 23.56
CA THR A 46 9.02 -22.14 24.69
C THR A 46 9.46 -21.28 25.87
N THR A 47 9.49 -19.96 25.72
CA THR A 47 9.92 -19.00 26.76
C THR A 47 8.74 -18.57 27.61
N PRO A 48 8.75 -18.79 28.94
CA PRO A 48 7.65 -18.40 29.82
C PRO A 48 7.71 -16.91 30.27
N ASP A 49 8.85 -16.22 30.08
CA ASP A 49 9.08 -14.85 30.48
C ASP A 49 8.58 -13.86 29.42
N GLU A 50 7.57 -13.05 29.78
CA GLU A 50 6.95 -12.06 28.89
C GLU A 50 7.93 -10.97 28.44
N ALA A 51 8.92 -10.59 29.27
CA ALA A 51 9.90 -9.58 28.89
C ALA A 51 10.86 -10.13 27.81
N VAL A 52 11.25 -11.40 27.93
CA VAL A 52 12.06 -12.09 26.93
C VAL A 52 11.26 -12.32 25.64
N GLN A 53 9.98 -12.71 25.75
CA GLN A 53 9.09 -12.81 24.59
C GLN A 53 9.01 -11.49 23.82
N THR A 54 8.84 -10.36 24.53
CA THR A 54 8.81 -9.02 23.91
C THR A 54 10.10 -8.71 23.17
N ARG A 55 11.27 -9.08 23.72
CA ARG A 55 12.57 -8.91 23.04
C ARG A 55 12.67 -9.77 21.80
N ILE A 56 12.19 -11.01 21.83
CA ILE A 56 12.16 -11.90 20.66
C ILE A 56 11.25 -11.32 19.57
N GLU A 57 10.08 -10.82 19.93
CA GLU A 57 9.16 -10.14 19.00
C GLU A 57 9.82 -8.94 18.31
N LEU A 58 10.58 -8.13 19.06
CA LEU A 58 11.34 -7.02 18.51
C LEU A 58 12.40 -7.49 17.50
N LEU A 59 13.08 -8.62 17.77
CA LEU A 59 14.06 -9.19 16.85
C LEU A 59 13.40 -9.70 15.56
N ILE A 60 12.29 -10.42 15.68
CA ILE A 60 11.52 -10.91 14.54
C ILE A 60 11.02 -9.72 13.70
N HIS A 61 10.44 -8.69 14.35
CA HIS A 61 10.01 -7.48 13.66
C HIS A 61 11.16 -6.80 12.91
N ARG A 62 12.33 -6.66 13.57
CA ARG A 62 13.52 -6.03 12.97
C ARG A 62 14.03 -6.80 11.75
N LEU A 63 13.99 -8.13 11.78
CA LEU A 63 14.35 -8.99 10.66
C LEU A 63 13.39 -8.80 9.49
N HIS A 64 12.08 -8.82 9.74
CA HIS A 64 11.06 -8.56 8.72
C HIS A 64 11.18 -7.17 8.12
N TYR A 65 11.41 -6.15 8.95
CA TYR A 65 11.56 -4.77 8.49
C TYR A 65 12.82 -4.57 7.62
N THR A 66 13.93 -5.20 7.99
CA THR A 66 15.16 -5.17 7.18
C THR A 66 14.95 -5.77 5.79
N ASP A 67 14.30 -6.93 5.73
CA ASP A 67 13.99 -7.62 4.47
C ASP A 67 13.00 -6.77 3.63
N LEU A 68 11.97 -6.22 4.28
CA LEU A 68 10.99 -5.35 3.64
C LEU A 68 11.62 -4.07 3.07
N THR A 69 12.56 -3.49 3.78
CA THR A 69 13.29 -2.29 3.31
C THR A 69 14.07 -2.60 2.03
N GLU A 70 14.69 -3.76 1.95
CA GLU A 70 15.38 -4.21 0.74
C GLU A 70 14.38 -4.49 -0.40
N ASP A 71 13.24 -5.15 -0.12
CA ASP A 71 12.17 -5.35 -1.10
C ASP A 71 11.68 -4.00 -1.67
N PHE A 72 11.45 -2.99 -0.82
CA PHE A 72 11.07 -1.64 -1.25
C PHE A 72 12.16 -0.95 -2.08
N ARG A 73 13.42 -1.12 -1.68
CA ARG A 73 14.55 -0.57 -2.44
C ARG A 73 14.62 -1.17 -3.84
N GLN A 74 14.47 -2.48 -3.97
CA GLN A 74 14.46 -3.17 -5.27
C GLN A 74 13.26 -2.74 -6.13
N TRP A 75 12.08 -2.66 -5.52
CA TRP A 75 10.89 -2.17 -6.20
C TRP A 75 11.05 -0.72 -6.66
N GLY A 76 11.62 0.15 -5.82
CA GLY A 76 11.87 1.56 -6.13
C GLY A 76 12.92 1.79 -7.23
N LEU A 77 13.86 0.85 -7.42
CA LEU A 77 14.86 0.87 -8.48
C LEU A 77 14.36 0.23 -9.79
N SER A 78 13.27 -0.53 -9.74
CA SER A 78 12.69 -1.12 -10.93
C SER A 78 12.18 -0.01 -11.88
N GLY A 79 12.48 -0.10 -13.16
CA GLY A 79 12.00 0.87 -14.15
C GLY A 79 10.47 0.82 -14.36
N HIS A 80 9.83 -0.23 -13.87
CA HIS A 80 8.39 -0.46 -13.99
C HIS A 80 7.83 -0.71 -12.59
N HIS A 81 7.45 0.37 -11.92
CA HIS A 81 6.90 0.32 -10.56
C HIS A 81 5.50 -0.32 -10.59
N ASP A 82 5.42 -1.66 -10.52
CA ASP A 82 4.16 -2.39 -10.45
C ASP A 82 3.37 -1.96 -9.21
N LEU A 83 2.17 -1.40 -9.42
CA LEU A 83 1.35 -0.82 -8.35
C LEU A 83 0.85 -1.88 -7.37
N MET A 84 0.44 -3.05 -7.90
CA MET A 84 -0.05 -4.15 -7.06
C MET A 84 1.08 -4.66 -6.15
N LEU A 85 2.27 -4.89 -6.72
CA LEU A 85 3.41 -5.34 -5.93
C LEU A 85 3.78 -4.30 -4.86
N GLY A 86 3.82 -3.02 -5.19
CA GLY A 86 4.06 -1.95 -4.23
C GLY A 86 3.04 -1.95 -3.07
N ALA A 87 1.74 -2.10 -3.38
CA ALA A 87 0.69 -2.18 -2.37
C ALA A 87 0.81 -3.45 -1.50
N MET A 88 1.27 -4.57 -2.08
CA MET A 88 1.54 -5.81 -1.32
C MET A 88 2.73 -5.64 -0.37
N LEU A 89 3.77 -4.91 -0.77
CA LEU A 89 4.88 -4.58 0.13
C LEU A 89 4.41 -3.76 1.35
N VAL A 90 3.49 -2.80 1.15
CA VAL A 90 2.87 -2.08 2.28
C VAL A 90 2.11 -3.06 3.19
N GLY A 91 1.43 -4.05 2.61
CA GLY A 91 0.74 -5.10 3.38
C GLY A 91 1.67 -5.96 4.22
N LYS A 92 2.86 -6.28 3.71
CA LYS A 92 3.89 -7.07 4.43
C LYS A 92 4.41 -6.36 5.68
N PHE A 93 4.31 -5.05 5.78
CA PHE A 93 4.71 -4.32 6.99
C PHE A 93 3.97 -4.80 8.23
N GLN A 94 2.69 -5.10 8.12
CA GLN A 94 1.86 -5.59 9.23
C GLN A 94 1.60 -7.10 9.16
N TYR A 95 1.67 -7.68 7.98
CA TYR A 95 1.42 -9.09 7.69
C TYR A 95 2.56 -9.66 6.82
N PRO A 96 3.72 -9.99 7.42
CA PRO A 96 4.91 -10.42 6.66
C PRO A 96 4.65 -11.61 5.75
N ASP A 97 3.79 -12.55 6.17
CA ASP A 97 3.48 -13.80 5.47
C ASP A 97 2.29 -13.68 4.50
N VAL A 98 1.85 -12.47 4.17
CA VAL A 98 0.72 -12.27 3.26
C VAL A 98 0.97 -12.94 1.90
N SER A 99 0.02 -13.78 1.48
CA SER A 99 0.11 -14.52 0.23
C SER A 99 -0.19 -13.64 -0.98
N THR A 100 0.83 -13.26 -1.73
CA THR A 100 0.68 -12.53 -3.00
C THR A 100 -0.11 -13.34 -4.03
N THR A 101 0.00 -14.67 -4.02
CA THR A 101 -0.71 -15.56 -4.96
C THR A 101 -2.23 -15.47 -4.78
N GLN A 102 -2.72 -15.44 -3.54
CA GLN A 102 -4.16 -15.32 -3.27
C GLN A 102 -4.72 -13.98 -3.74
N VAL A 103 -3.98 -12.89 -3.50
CA VAL A 103 -4.34 -11.55 -3.96
C VAL A 103 -4.39 -11.49 -5.48
N LEU A 104 -3.38 -12.04 -6.16
CA LEU A 104 -3.36 -12.15 -7.63
C LEU A 104 -4.56 -12.90 -8.18
N GLN A 105 -4.92 -14.04 -7.59
CA GLN A 105 -6.07 -14.84 -8.03
C GLN A 105 -7.38 -14.06 -7.89
N GLU A 106 -7.56 -13.32 -6.80
CA GLU A 106 -8.78 -12.53 -6.59
C GLU A 106 -8.86 -11.33 -7.54
N ILE A 107 -7.75 -10.62 -7.76
CA ILE A 107 -7.66 -9.53 -8.75
C ILE A 107 -7.95 -10.07 -10.16
N GLU A 108 -7.37 -11.20 -10.54
CA GLU A 108 -7.56 -11.78 -11.86
C GLU A 108 -9.02 -12.21 -12.11
N LYS A 109 -9.70 -12.70 -11.08
CA LYS A 109 -11.13 -13.03 -11.14
C LYS A 109 -11.97 -11.78 -11.41
N VAL A 110 -11.72 -10.67 -10.70
CA VAL A 110 -12.41 -9.40 -10.92
C VAL A 110 -12.07 -8.84 -12.30
N ARG A 111 -10.79 -8.83 -12.69
CA ARG A 111 -10.32 -8.39 -14.00
C ARG A 111 -11.03 -9.11 -15.14
N ARG A 112 -11.16 -10.44 -15.04
CA ARG A 112 -11.84 -11.27 -16.06
C ARG A 112 -13.31 -10.87 -16.21
N ASN A 113 -14.01 -10.63 -15.10
CA ASN A 113 -15.41 -10.23 -15.14
C ASN A 113 -15.58 -8.87 -15.85
N ILE A 114 -14.67 -7.92 -15.58
CA ILE A 114 -14.69 -6.62 -16.27
C ILE A 114 -14.37 -6.80 -17.76
N TRP A 115 -13.34 -7.58 -18.08
CA TRP A 115 -12.89 -7.81 -19.45
C TRP A 115 -13.98 -8.40 -20.35
N LEU A 116 -14.82 -9.29 -19.82
CA LEU A 116 -15.92 -9.91 -20.57
C LEU A 116 -16.97 -8.91 -21.03
N GLU A 117 -17.14 -7.79 -20.33
CA GLU A 117 -18.12 -6.75 -20.64
C GLU A 117 -17.51 -5.61 -21.50
N LEU A 118 -16.16 -5.49 -21.53
CA LEU A 118 -15.48 -4.45 -22.29
C LEU A 118 -15.44 -4.80 -23.79
N ASN A 119 -15.61 -3.77 -24.62
CA ASN A 119 -15.41 -3.86 -26.06
C ASN A 119 -14.98 -2.49 -26.64
N ASN A 120 -14.51 -2.50 -27.90
CA ASN A 120 -13.90 -1.33 -28.56
C ASN A 120 -14.91 -0.24 -28.97
N TYR A 121 -16.20 -0.45 -28.81
CA TYR A 121 -17.24 0.52 -29.18
C TYR A 121 -17.71 1.37 -28.01
N LEU A 122 -17.25 1.04 -26.81
CA LEU A 122 -17.64 1.76 -25.60
C LEU A 122 -16.97 3.12 -25.51
N THR A 123 -17.75 4.12 -25.16
CA THR A 123 -17.22 5.44 -24.78
C THR A 123 -16.43 5.35 -23.46
N PRO A 124 -15.55 6.32 -23.14
CA PRO A 124 -14.86 6.40 -21.86
C PRO A 124 -15.77 6.23 -20.65
N LEU A 125 -16.93 6.88 -20.67
CA LEU A 125 -17.90 6.81 -19.56
C LEU A 125 -18.54 5.42 -19.43
N GLU A 126 -18.87 4.78 -20.56
CA GLU A 126 -19.40 3.41 -20.55
C GLU A 126 -18.37 2.39 -20.03
N GLN A 127 -17.10 2.52 -20.42
CA GLN A 127 -16.02 1.68 -19.88
C GLN A 127 -15.96 1.80 -18.36
N ILE A 128 -15.97 3.01 -17.82
CA ILE A 128 -15.90 3.27 -16.38
C ILE A 128 -17.17 2.79 -15.67
N ASN A 129 -18.35 2.92 -16.28
CA ASN A 129 -19.59 2.40 -15.73
C ASN A 129 -19.56 0.87 -15.58
N ILE A 130 -18.93 0.14 -16.53
CA ILE A 130 -18.72 -1.30 -16.42
C ILE A 130 -17.80 -1.62 -15.24
N VAL A 131 -16.63 -0.97 -15.16
CA VAL A 131 -15.67 -1.19 -14.06
C VAL A 131 -16.35 -0.93 -12.71
N THR A 132 -17.05 0.19 -12.58
CA THR A 132 -17.77 0.60 -11.38
C THR A 132 -18.87 -0.40 -11.02
N SER A 133 -19.71 -0.78 -11.97
CA SER A 133 -20.79 -1.77 -11.74
C SER A 133 -20.26 -3.10 -11.26
N ILE A 134 -19.17 -3.59 -11.87
CA ILE A 134 -18.59 -4.86 -11.47
C ILE A 134 -17.93 -4.76 -10.10
N LEU A 135 -17.17 -3.70 -9.82
CA LEU A 135 -16.51 -3.55 -8.51
C LEU A 135 -17.52 -3.34 -7.38
N TYR A 136 -18.39 -2.37 -7.50
CA TYR A 136 -19.22 -1.95 -6.38
C TYR A 136 -20.55 -2.70 -6.29
N SER A 137 -21.19 -3.04 -7.43
CA SER A 137 -22.48 -3.73 -7.42
C SER A 137 -22.32 -5.25 -7.44
N TYR A 138 -21.52 -5.81 -8.37
CA TYR A 138 -21.40 -7.25 -8.54
C TYR A 138 -20.41 -7.88 -7.55
N TYR A 139 -19.17 -7.37 -7.47
CA TYR A 139 -18.16 -7.84 -6.51
C TYR A 139 -18.51 -7.42 -5.08
N GLY A 140 -19.23 -6.31 -4.92
CA GLY A 140 -19.75 -5.81 -3.65
C GLY A 140 -18.71 -5.05 -2.82
N LEU A 141 -17.72 -4.43 -3.47
CA LEU A 141 -16.75 -3.58 -2.82
C LEU A 141 -17.45 -2.38 -2.16
N LYS A 142 -17.14 -2.11 -0.91
CA LYS A 142 -17.63 -0.95 -0.16
C LYS A 142 -16.51 0.02 0.11
N GLY A 143 -16.78 1.30 -0.05
CA GLY A 143 -15.85 2.36 0.29
C GLY A 143 -16.30 3.11 1.53
N ASN A 144 -15.34 3.42 2.40
CA ASN A 144 -15.52 4.24 3.57
C ASN A 144 -14.71 5.53 3.46
N GLU A 145 -15.08 6.54 4.23
CA GLU A 145 -14.18 7.66 4.52
C GLU A 145 -12.92 7.13 5.24
N ILE A 146 -11.81 7.84 5.09
CA ILE A 146 -10.55 7.46 5.75
C ILE A 146 -10.73 7.50 7.27
N ASN A 147 -10.56 6.35 7.89
CA ASN A 147 -10.58 6.18 9.34
C ASN A 147 -9.21 5.64 9.81
N TYR A 148 -8.43 6.47 10.45
CA TYR A 148 -7.09 6.09 10.95
C TYR A 148 -7.12 5.11 12.14
N LYS A 149 -8.30 4.78 12.68
CA LYS A 149 -8.48 3.73 13.69
C LYS A 149 -8.64 2.33 13.07
N GLU A 150 -8.74 2.25 11.75
CA GLU A 150 -8.95 1.01 10.99
C GLU A 150 -7.79 0.76 10.02
N PRO A 151 -6.58 0.42 10.52
CA PRO A 151 -5.38 0.28 9.67
C PRO A 151 -5.56 -0.76 8.56
N ASN A 152 -6.37 -1.79 8.76
CA ASN A 152 -6.63 -2.82 7.76
C ASN A 152 -7.32 -2.28 6.49
N GLU A 153 -8.08 -1.19 6.57
CA GLU A 153 -8.72 -0.57 5.41
C GLU A 153 -7.74 0.11 4.45
N PHE A 154 -6.45 0.25 4.82
CA PHE A 154 -5.40 0.75 3.94
C PHE A 154 -4.71 -0.36 3.14
N LEU A 155 -4.88 -1.62 3.52
CA LEU A 155 -4.13 -2.75 3.00
C LEU A 155 -4.90 -3.47 1.89
N LEU A 156 -4.30 -3.59 0.70
CA LEU A 156 -4.96 -4.16 -0.49
C LEU A 156 -5.51 -5.57 -0.24
N HIS A 157 -4.74 -6.46 0.38
CA HIS A 157 -5.20 -7.82 0.67
C HIS A 157 -6.38 -7.84 1.65
N LYS A 158 -6.38 -6.96 2.66
CA LYS A 158 -7.51 -6.85 3.61
C LYS A 158 -8.75 -6.24 2.95
N THR A 159 -8.55 -5.29 2.05
CA THR A 159 -9.64 -4.73 1.23
C THR A 159 -10.31 -5.81 0.37
N LEU A 160 -9.54 -6.70 -0.24
CA LEU A 160 -10.07 -7.82 -1.03
C LEU A 160 -10.77 -8.87 -0.16
N GLU A 161 -10.19 -9.24 1.00
CA GLU A 161 -10.78 -10.18 1.95
C GLU A 161 -12.13 -9.68 2.49
N ALA A 162 -12.17 -8.43 2.97
CA ALA A 162 -13.35 -7.84 3.59
C ALA A 162 -14.35 -7.26 2.57
N LYS A 163 -13.95 -7.11 1.30
CA LYS A 163 -14.65 -6.33 0.27
C LYS A 163 -15.01 -4.93 0.76
N ARG A 164 -14.10 -4.34 1.49
CA ARG A 164 -14.25 -3.02 2.11
C ARG A 164 -12.90 -2.36 2.29
N GLY A 165 -12.79 -1.11 1.87
CA GLY A 165 -11.60 -0.30 2.03
C GLY A 165 -11.94 1.18 2.11
N ASN A 166 -10.92 2.01 2.23
CA ASN A 166 -11.04 3.47 2.15
C ASN A 166 -10.78 3.97 0.72
N GLN A 167 -10.82 5.28 0.51
CA GLN A 167 -10.56 5.88 -0.80
C GLN A 167 -9.22 5.47 -1.40
N ILE A 168 -8.17 5.26 -0.60
CA ILE A 168 -6.83 4.97 -1.11
C ILE A 168 -6.73 3.52 -1.52
N SER A 169 -7.10 2.58 -0.67
CA SER A 169 -7.01 1.14 -0.98
C SER A 169 -7.96 0.73 -2.10
N ASN A 170 -9.19 1.24 -2.11
CA ASN A 170 -10.13 1.05 -3.23
C ASN A 170 -9.59 1.69 -4.51
N GLY A 171 -8.97 2.88 -4.39
CA GLY A 171 -8.34 3.56 -5.52
C GLY A 171 -7.17 2.78 -6.09
N ILE A 172 -6.34 2.20 -5.25
CA ILE A 172 -5.24 1.32 -5.69
C ILE A 172 -5.79 0.10 -6.41
N LEU A 173 -6.82 -0.57 -5.87
CA LEU A 173 -7.46 -1.70 -6.55
C LEU A 173 -8.03 -1.29 -7.91
N TYR A 174 -8.69 -0.13 -7.98
CA TYR A 174 -9.25 0.42 -9.22
C TYR A 174 -8.15 0.68 -10.26
N LEU A 175 -7.04 1.29 -9.84
CA LEU A 175 -5.89 1.59 -10.71
C LEU A 175 -5.21 0.31 -11.21
N VAL A 176 -4.99 -0.68 -10.34
CA VAL A 176 -4.42 -1.98 -10.70
C VAL A 176 -5.27 -2.67 -11.78
N LEU A 177 -6.59 -2.73 -11.57
CA LEU A 177 -7.49 -3.33 -12.55
C LEU A 177 -7.49 -2.56 -13.87
N SER A 178 -7.44 -1.24 -13.81
CA SER A 178 -7.39 -0.39 -15.00
C SER A 178 -6.10 -0.54 -15.79
N GLU A 179 -4.96 -0.66 -15.11
CA GLU A 179 -3.66 -0.95 -15.75
C GLU A 179 -3.68 -2.31 -16.45
N LEU A 180 -4.26 -3.34 -15.82
CA LEU A 180 -4.39 -4.69 -16.40
C LEU A 180 -5.39 -4.76 -17.57
N LEU A 181 -6.21 -3.73 -17.76
CA LEU A 181 -7.26 -3.64 -18.79
C LEU A 181 -7.00 -2.53 -19.83
N ASP A 182 -5.82 -1.89 -19.77
CA ASP A 182 -5.42 -0.76 -20.62
C ASP A 182 -6.41 0.41 -20.61
N ILE A 183 -7.09 0.63 -19.48
CA ILE A 183 -7.98 1.78 -19.27
C ILE A 183 -7.15 2.99 -18.81
N PRO A 184 -7.21 4.15 -19.50
CA PRO A 184 -6.30 5.27 -19.26
C PRO A 184 -6.71 6.13 -18.06
N VAL A 185 -6.79 5.53 -16.87
CA VAL A 185 -7.03 6.25 -15.62
C VAL A 185 -5.74 6.33 -14.79
N LYS A 186 -5.58 7.44 -14.09
CA LYS A 186 -4.45 7.69 -13.19
C LYS A 186 -4.94 8.40 -11.93
N ALA A 187 -4.26 8.20 -10.81
CA ALA A 187 -4.48 9.01 -9.63
C ALA A 187 -4.04 10.45 -9.87
N VAL A 188 -4.76 11.39 -9.26
CA VAL A 188 -4.40 12.81 -9.21
C VAL A 188 -4.44 13.31 -7.77
N ARG A 189 -3.55 14.25 -7.42
CA ARG A 189 -3.36 14.69 -6.03
C ARG A 189 -4.19 15.94 -5.71
N ILE A 190 -5.51 15.79 -5.62
CA ILE A 190 -6.39 16.87 -5.15
C ILE A 190 -6.26 16.99 -3.61
N PRO A 191 -6.16 18.20 -3.04
CA PRO A 191 -6.02 18.38 -1.60
C PRO A 191 -7.12 17.65 -0.80
N LYS A 192 -6.74 16.89 0.20
CA LYS A 192 -7.61 16.12 1.10
C LYS A 192 -8.46 15.03 0.43
N GLN A 193 -8.21 14.70 -0.81
CA GLN A 193 -8.93 13.66 -1.54
C GLN A 193 -7.99 12.78 -2.35
N PHE A 194 -8.23 11.49 -2.35
CA PHE A 194 -7.64 10.57 -3.31
C PHE A 194 -8.65 10.40 -4.45
N ILE A 195 -8.34 10.92 -5.62
CA ILE A 195 -9.24 10.92 -6.78
C ILE A 195 -8.52 10.28 -7.98
N ILE A 196 -9.28 9.56 -8.78
CA ILE A 196 -8.83 8.99 -10.05
C ILE A 196 -9.36 9.87 -11.18
N ALA A 197 -8.55 10.11 -12.21
CA ALA A 197 -8.94 10.85 -13.40
C ALA A 197 -8.82 9.98 -14.64
N TYR A 198 -9.80 10.05 -15.53
CA TYR A 198 -9.74 9.43 -16.86
C TYR A 198 -9.07 10.41 -17.83
N PHE A 199 -7.95 10.00 -18.39
CA PHE A 199 -7.19 10.81 -19.35
C PHE A 199 -7.59 10.48 -20.80
N LYS A 200 -7.62 11.50 -21.66
CA LYS A 200 -7.89 11.32 -23.09
C LYS A 200 -6.85 10.36 -23.69
N PRO A 201 -7.28 9.43 -24.56
CA PRO A 201 -6.36 8.53 -25.24
C PRO A 201 -5.21 9.27 -25.93
N GLY A 202 -4.00 8.71 -25.83
CA GLY A 202 -2.80 9.33 -26.40
C GLY A 202 -2.18 10.46 -25.56
N TYR A 203 -2.67 10.71 -24.33
CA TYR A 203 -1.96 11.59 -23.41
C TYR A 203 -0.68 10.91 -22.92
N SER A 204 0.46 11.48 -23.31
CA SER A 204 1.80 11.01 -22.93
C SER A 204 2.70 12.13 -22.41
N ASP A 205 2.20 13.36 -22.32
CA ASP A 205 3.01 14.52 -21.98
C ASP A 205 3.00 14.78 -20.47
N GLU A 206 3.96 14.19 -19.77
CA GLU A 206 4.20 14.40 -18.34
C GLU A 206 4.65 15.85 -18.02
N ASN A 207 5.06 16.62 -19.02
CA ASN A 207 5.63 17.95 -18.86
C ASN A 207 4.61 19.08 -18.96
N LEU A 208 3.34 18.80 -19.27
CA LEU A 208 2.31 19.82 -19.33
C LEU A 208 2.15 20.49 -17.94
N PRO A 209 2.25 21.83 -17.87
CA PRO A 209 2.09 22.55 -16.61
C PRO A 209 0.70 22.35 -15.97
N ASN A 210 -0.33 22.28 -16.82
CA ASN A 210 -1.71 22.02 -16.40
C ASN A 210 -2.40 21.07 -17.37
N PRO A 211 -2.52 19.77 -17.04
CA PRO A 211 -3.15 18.79 -17.90
C PRO A 211 -4.67 18.70 -17.73
N VAL A 212 -5.32 19.59 -17.00
CA VAL A 212 -6.76 19.49 -16.67
C VAL A 212 -7.64 19.29 -17.92
N HIS A 213 -7.32 19.92 -19.06
CA HIS A 213 -8.04 19.79 -20.31
C HIS A 213 -7.83 18.44 -21.03
N LYS A 214 -6.89 17.64 -20.54
CA LYS A 214 -6.64 16.26 -20.98
C LYS A 214 -7.42 15.23 -20.17
N ILE A 215 -8.08 15.67 -19.09
CA ILE A 215 -8.96 14.83 -18.28
C ILE A 215 -10.36 14.91 -18.86
N GLU A 216 -11.01 13.76 -19.04
CA GLU A 216 -12.40 13.69 -19.45
C GLU A 216 -13.34 13.92 -18.25
N PHE A 217 -13.07 13.20 -17.16
CA PHE A 217 -13.83 13.25 -15.91
C PHE A 217 -13.01 12.65 -14.77
N PHE A 218 -13.53 12.77 -13.57
CA PHE A 218 -12.92 12.24 -12.35
C PHE A 218 -13.79 11.15 -11.74
N ILE A 219 -13.20 10.28 -10.93
CA ILE A 219 -13.85 9.14 -10.30
C ILE A 219 -13.50 9.14 -8.81
N ASP A 220 -14.51 9.07 -7.95
CA ASP A 220 -14.32 8.79 -6.52
C ASP A 220 -14.13 7.29 -6.31
N PRO A 221 -12.97 6.82 -5.86
CA PRO A 221 -12.75 5.39 -5.66
C PRO A 221 -13.42 4.82 -4.40
N ALA A 222 -14.04 5.64 -3.55
CA ALA A 222 -14.84 5.12 -2.45
C ALA A 222 -16.20 4.59 -2.93
N SER A 223 -16.78 5.22 -3.94
CA SER A 223 -18.13 4.92 -4.43
C SER A 223 -18.20 4.52 -5.90
N GLY A 224 -17.17 4.80 -6.68
CA GLY A 224 -17.18 4.72 -8.14
C GLY A 224 -17.94 5.86 -8.82
N GLN A 225 -18.37 6.89 -8.06
CA GLN A 225 -19.10 8.02 -8.61
C GLN A 225 -18.23 8.84 -9.55
N VAL A 226 -18.76 9.19 -10.71
CA VAL A 226 -18.11 10.06 -11.68
C VAL A 226 -18.41 11.51 -11.37
N PHE A 227 -17.37 12.35 -11.38
CA PHE A 227 -17.44 13.78 -11.20
C PHE A 227 -16.99 14.51 -12.46
N THR A 228 -17.69 15.59 -12.76
CA THR A 228 -17.33 16.52 -13.84
C THR A 228 -16.29 17.53 -13.40
N HIS A 229 -15.72 18.29 -14.33
CA HIS A 229 -14.85 19.44 -14.01
C HIS A 229 -15.55 20.47 -13.11
N GLN A 230 -16.86 20.70 -13.31
CA GLN A 230 -17.65 21.62 -12.48
C GLN A 230 -17.75 21.15 -11.03
N ASP A 231 -17.91 19.84 -10.81
CA ASP A 231 -17.97 19.25 -9.47
C ASP A 231 -16.63 19.46 -8.73
N VAL A 232 -15.52 19.24 -9.43
CA VAL A 232 -14.18 19.44 -8.89
C VAL A 232 -13.87 20.92 -8.63
N GLU A 233 -14.28 21.84 -9.50
CA GLU A 233 -14.20 23.28 -9.26
C GLU A 233 -15.05 23.69 -8.04
N GLY A 234 -16.26 23.13 -7.91
CA GLY A 234 -17.12 23.32 -6.74
C GLY A 234 -16.44 22.84 -5.45
N TYR A 235 -15.75 21.70 -5.50
CA TYR A 235 -14.97 21.22 -4.38
C TYR A 235 -13.86 22.18 -3.96
N PHE A 236 -13.05 22.68 -4.90
CA PHE A 236 -11.99 23.65 -4.64
C PHE A 236 -12.51 24.94 -4.00
N LYS A 237 -13.65 25.44 -4.48
CA LYS A 237 -14.33 26.62 -3.89
C LYS A 237 -14.74 26.34 -2.43
N ARG A 238 -15.31 25.17 -2.16
CA ARG A 238 -15.75 24.76 -0.80
C ARG A 238 -14.61 24.66 0.19
N ILE A 239 -13.44 24.16 -0.23
CA ILE A 239 -12.27 24.07 0.64
C ILE A 239 -11.41 25.34 0.68
N SER A 240 -11.80 26.39 -0.07
CA SER A 240 -11.09 27.68 -0.19
C SER A 240 -9.63 27.54 -0.64
N VAL A 241 -9.36 26.60 -1.55
CA VAL A 241 -8.04 26.35 -2.14
C VAL A 241 -8.13 26.67 -3.64
N PRO A 242 -7.26 27.51 -4.21
CA PRO A 242 -7.24 27.74 -5.65
C PRO A 242 -6.79 26.47 -6.40
N PRO A 243 -7.45 26.10 -7.51
CA PRO A 243 -7.00 24.99 -8.35
C PRO A 243 -5.71 25.38 -9.07
N VAL A 244 -4.66 24.59 -8.86
CA VAL A 244 -3.39 24.72 -9.57
C VAL A 244 -3.13 23.52 -10.46
N GLY A 245 -2.47 23.73 -11.60
CA GLY A 245 -2.28 22.67 -12.60
C GLY A 245 -1.56 21.43 -12.07
N SER A 246 -0.70 21.59 -11.07
CA SER A 246 0.00 20.47 -10.44
C SER A 246 -0.92 19.45 -9.76
N TYR A 247 -2.11 19.86 -9.31
CA TYR A 247 -3.09 18.92 -8.70
C TYR A 247 -3.70 17.95 -9.71
N PHE A 248 -3.66 18.28 -10.98
CA PHE A 248 -4.24 17.47 -12.05
C PHE A 248 -3.21 16.61 -12.79
N LYS A 249 -1.93 16.68 -12.38
CA LYS A 249 -0.89 15.83 -12.94
C LYS A 249 -1.12 14.38 -12.54
N PRO A 250 -0.98 13.43 -13.50
CA PRO A 250 -1.05 12.02 -13.17
C PRO A 250 0.08 11.64 -12.21
N GLN A 251 -0.27 10.95 -11.14
CA GLN A 251 0.70 10.37 -10.23
C GLN A 251 1.32 9.11 -10.83
N LYS A 252 2.61 8.95 -10.65
CA LYS A 252 3.31 7.69 -10.91
C LYS A 252 2.99 6.68 -9.80
N ASN A 253 3.06 5.40 -10.10
CA ASN A 253 2.79 4.33 -9.12
C ASN A 253 3.64 4.47 -7.85
N LYS A 254 4.90 4.90 -7.99
CA LYS A 254 5.80 5.23 -6.88
C LYS A 254 5.19 6.28 -5.94
N GLN A 255 4.60 7.34 -6.48
CA GLN A 255 3.96 8.42 -5.70
C GLN A 255 2.66 7.95 -5.03
N VAL A 256 1.91 7.06 -5.69
CA VAL A 256 0.70 6.45 -5.10
C VAL A 256 1.07 5.59 -3.88
N ILE A 257 2.12 4.77 -3.98
CA ILE A 257 2.58 3.95 -2.85
C ILE A 257 3.19 4.81 -1.75
N GLN A 258 3.92 5.86 -2.09
CA GLN A 258 4.42 6.83 -1.10
C GLN A 258 3.25 7.45 -0.33
N GLN A 259 2.21 7.91 -1.01
CA GLN A 259 1.00 8.44 -0.37
C GLN A 259 0.31 7.40 0.51
N LEU A 260 0.23 6.13 0.07
CA LEU A 260 -0.31 5.04 0.89
C LEU A 260 0.48 4.87 2.19
N LEU A 261 1.82 4.84 2.14
CA LEU A 261 2.69 4.73 3.31
C LEU A 261 2.50 5.91 4.29
N GLU A 262 2.45 7.14 3.75
CA GLU A 262 2.23 8.36 4.54
C GLU A 262 0.87 8.33 5.27
N GLU A 263 -0.19 7.95 4.56
CA GLU A 263 -1.54 7.90 5.14
C GLU A 263 -1.70 6.71 6.10
N PHE A 264 -1.14 5.55 5.77
CA PHE A 264 -1.13 4.39 6.65
C PHE A 264 -0.36 4.65 7.95
N GLY A 265 0.76 5.39 7.88
CA GLY A 265 1.55 5.80 9.04
C GLY A 265 0.75 6.59 10.07
N LYS A 266 -0.28 7.33 9.64
CA LYS A 266 -1.17 8.09 10.55
C LYS A 266 -2.08 7.21 11.42
N CYS A 267 -2.17 5.92 11.13
CA CYS A 267 -2.89 4.97 11.99
C CYS A 267 -2.15 4.69 13.31
N PHE A 268 -0.85 4.93 13.37
CA PHE A 268 0.02 4.58 14.50
C PHE A 268 0.37 5.84 15.30
N THR A 269 -0.49 6.23 16.22
CA THR A 269 -0.38 7.51 16.94
C THR A 269 -0.03 7.37 18.42
N THR A 270 -0.01 6.14 18.96
CA THR A 270 0.33 5.90 20.37
C THR A 270 1.86 5.83 20.56
N ASP A 271 2.34 6.17 21.76
CA ASP A 271 3.77 6.10 22.10
C ASP A 271 4.36 4.70 21.84
N LYS A 272 3.55 3.65 22.05
CA LYS A 272 3.94 2.25 21.78
C LYS A 272 4.12 1.95 20.28
N GLU A 273 3.46 2.71 19.42
CA GLU A 273 3.45 2.52 17.98
C GLU A 273 4.31 3.56 17.22
N ALA A 274 4.97 4.47 17.95
CA ALA A 274 5.80 5.52 17.36
C ALA A 274 6.91 4.97 16.46
N SER A 275 7.45 3.78 16.77
CA SER A 275 8.43 3.07 15.93
C SER A 275 7.83 2.71 14.58
N LYS A 276 6.61 2.18 14.52
CA LYS A 276 5.92 1.81 13.28
C LYS A 276 5.66 3.03 12.39
N GLN A 277 5.23 4.14 12.99
CA GLN A 277 5.05 5.40 12.26
C GLN A 277 6.35 5.91 11.65
N LYS A 278 7.45 5.85 12.42
CA LYS A 278 8.78 6.24 11.95
C LYS A 278 9.25 5.35 10.80
N GLU A 279 9.15 4.04 10.94
CA GLU A 279 9.52 3.06 9.91
C GLU A 279 8.75 3.28 8.60
N LEU A 280 7.42 3.47 8.66
CA LEU A 280 6.61 3.77 7.48
C LEU A 280 7.02 5.10 6.82
N SER A 281 7.37 6.12 7.63
CA SER A 281 7.88 7.38 7.12
C SER A 281 9.25 7.24 6.45
N GLU A 282 10.12 6.36 6.97
CA GLU A 282 11.42 6.03 6.37
C GLU A 282 11.24 5.32 5.03
N LEU A 283 10.33 4.33 4.95
CA LEU A 283 9.99 3.68 3.68
C LEU A 283 9.43 4.66 2.65
N ALA A 284 8.55 5.58 3.07
CA ALA A 284 8.00 6.60 2.18
C ALA A 284 9.08 7.53 1.62
N ARG A 285 10.03 7.98 2.46
CA ARG A 285 11.17 8.82 2.03
C ARG A 285 12.13 8.09 1.10
N ALA A 286 12.33 6.79 1.29
CA ALA A 286 13.18 5.99 0.40
C ALA A 286 12.61 5.90 -1.03
N LEU A 287 11.34 6.27 -1.21
CA LEU A 287 10.68 6.36 -2.50
C LEU A 287 10.76 7.76 -3.15
N GLU A 288 11.31 8.77 -2.53
CA GLU A 288 11.54 10.08 -3.14
C GLU A 288 12.65 9.99 -4.22
#